data_456ec3dca5e4378a6f5b9c4781d484fd
#
_entry.id   456ec3dca5e4378a6f5b9c4781d484fd
#
_cell.length_a   1.000
_cell.length_b   1.000
_cell.length_c   1.000
_cell.angle_alpha   90.00
_cell.angle_beta   90.00
_cell.angle_gamma   90.00
#
_symmetry.space_group_name_H-M   'P 1'
#
loop_
_entity.id
_entity.type
_entity.pdbx_description
1 polymer ?
#
loop_
_entity_poly.entity_id
_entity_poly.type
_entity_poly.pdbx_seq_one_letter_code
_entity_poly.pdbx_strand_id
1 'polypeptide(L)'
;MSAAAVSDVEARLEELRESGLHRRMRHVSGPQGSRVVLDGRPVLLLCSNNYLGLADHPRVREAAADAAMRWGAGAGASRLVSGTMTVHRRLEEALAAFKGTASSVLFGSGYLANLGVVSALASLAGDGALVFSDELNHASIIDGCRLARAEVFVYDHCDVEHLAWGLRRHRGRPGIVVTDSVFSMDGDVAPLVELVELAQRHGLRTVVDEAHATGALGPGGRGAVAEAGLEGQVDVVVGTLGKALGAYGAFAACDAPMRDLLTNTARSLIFSTAPPPPAIAGALAALEVLEEQPEMVDRLRLNADAFRDELAREGFEVAGSTTQIVPLVVGDADLAMAVCEHGIEAGVFAQAIRPPTVPAGTSRLRVAVMATHTREELRAAARTLGRAALRAGFRPGAGVPVAAAQPAGHPEERLPTPTPAPVRSAAA
;
A
#
# COMPACT_ATOMS: atom_id res chain seq x y z
N MET A 1 -0.21 -6.62 37.36
CA MET A 1 -0.52 -5.28 36.81
C MET A 1 -1.20 -4.48 37.92
N SER A 2 -0.80 -3.23 38.18
CA SER A 2 -1.43 -2.39 39.22
C SER A 2 -2.81 -1.92 38.73
N ALA A 3 -3.76 -1.68 39.67
CA ALA A 3 -5.09 -1.18 39.34
C ALA A 3 -5.03 0.17 38.56
N ALA A 4 -4.05 1.01 38.80
CA ALA A 4 -3.82 2.25 38.07
C ALA A 4 -3.52 2.02 36.56
N ALA A 5 -2.70 1.02 36.21
CA ALA A 5 -2.39 0.71 34.82
C ALA A 5 -3.57 0.14 34.04
N VAL A 6 -4.52 -0.52 34.70
CA VAL A 6 -5.79 -0.99 34.08
C VAL A 6 -6.72 0.21 33.82
N SER A 7 -6.79 1.15 34.77
CA SER A 7 -7.58 2.38 34.65
C SER A 7 -7.19 3.25 33.45
N ASP A 8 -5.88 3.40 33.19
CA ASP A 8 -5.39 4.21 32.07
C ASP A 8 -5.74 3.60 30.70
N VAL A 9 -5.69 2.28 30.59
CA VAL A 9 -6.08 1.57 29.37
C VAL A 9 -7.59 1.69 29.11
N GLU A 10 -8.41 1.51 30.14
CA GLU A 10 -9.87 1.62 30.04
C GLU A 10 -10.29 3.05 29.66
N ALA A 11 -9.70 4.07 30.32
CA ALA A 11 -9.94 5.47 29.98
C ALA A 11 -9.58 5.78 28.51
N ARG A 12 -8.42 5.30 28.04
CA ARG A 12 -8.02 5.48 26.64
C ARG A 12 -8.95 4.78 25.66
N LEU A 13 -9.45 3.59 25.98
CA LEU A 13 -10.42 2.88 25.14
C LEU A 13 -11.76 3.61 25.09
N GLU A 14 -12.20 4.23 26.19
CA GLU A 14 -13.42 5.03 26.23
C GLU A 14 -13.29 6.30 25.38
N GLU A 15 -12.17 7.04 25.49
CA GLU A 15 -11.88 8.17 24.58
C GLU A 15 -11.97 7.76 23.10
N LEU A 16 -11.45 6.56 22.74
CA LEU A 16 -11.54 6.04 21.37
C LEU A 16 -12.98 5.70 20.97
N ARG A 17 -13.83 5.27 21.91
CA ARG A 17 -15.25 5.01 21.64
C ARG A 17 -16.02 6.32 21.47
N GLU A 18 -15.84 7.27 22.39
CA GLU A 18 -16.48 8.59 22.37
C GLU A 18 -16.11 9.39 21.11
N SER A 19 -14.85 9.29 20.66
CA SER A 19 -14.38 9.92 19.41
C SER A 19 -14.75 9.15 18.13
N GLY A 20 -15.49 8.03 18.25
CA GLY A 20 -15.83 7.19 17.11
C GLY A 20 -14.63 6.49 16.45
N LEU A 21 -13.45 6.46 17.09
CA LEU A 21 -12.22 5.91 16.52
C LEU A 21 -11.92 4.47 16.98
N HIS A 22 -12.75 3.90 17.85
CA HIS A 22 -12.58 2.53 18.28
C HIS A 22 -12.67 1.56 17.10
N ARG A 23 -11.70 0.64 16.98
CA ARG A 23 -11.62 -0.36 15.91
C ARG A 23 -11.89 -1.76 16.45
N ARG A 24 -12.58 -2.56 15.65
CA ARG A 24 -12.76 -3.98 15.94
C ARG A 24 -12.32 -4.82 14.74
N MET A 25 -11.74 -5.99 14.97
CA MET A 25 -11.50 -6.97 13.94
C MET A 25 -12.81 -7.63 13.53
N ARG A 26 -13.05 -7.79 12.24
CA ARG A 26 -14.14 -8.58 11.70
C ARG A 26 -13.64 -9.97 11.33
N HIS A 27 -14.46 -10.96 11.50
CA HIS A 27 -14.11 -12.34 11.23
C HIS A 27 -14.61 -12.75 9.84
N VAL A 28 -13.67 -13.14 8.97
CA VAL A 28 -13.97 -13.73 7.66
C VAL A 28 -13.79 -15.24 7.75
N SER A 29 -14.84 -15.97 7.37
CA SER A 29 -14.80 -17.44 7.28
C SER A 29 -14.62 -17.89 5.84
N GLY A 30 -13.77 -18.88 5.63
CA GLY A 30 -13.43 -19.39 4.29
C GLY A 30 -12.32 -18.62 3.59
N PRO A 31 -12.07 -18.92 2.31
CA PRO A 31 -11.01 -18.31 1.54
C PRO A 31 -11.33 -16.86 1.17
N GLN A 32 -10.29 -16.07 0.86
CA GLN A 32 -10.38 -14.67 0.43
C GLN A 32 -10.77 -14.59 -1.07
N GLY A 33 -12.03 -14.85 -1.38
CA GLY A 33 -12.59 -14.68 -2.71
C GLY A 33 -13.37 -13.37 -2.89
N SER A 34 -14.06 -13.22 -4.03
CA SER A 34 -15.00 -12.10 -4.28
C SER A 34 -16.22 -12.14 -3.35
N ARG A 35 -16.57 -13.30 -2.82
CA ARG A 35 -17.62 -13.52 -1.81
C ARG A 35 -17.04 -14.22 -0.61
N VAL A 36 -17.40 -13.74 0.57
CA VAL A 36 -16.96 -14.30 1.86
C VAL A 36 -18.12 -14.36 2.84
N VAL A 37 -17.95 -15.11 3.92
CA VAL A 37 -18.82 -15.03 5.09
C VAL A 37 -18.18 -14.10 6.12
N LEU A 38 -18.73 -12.92 6.31
CA LEU A 38 -18.26 -11.89 7.26
C LEU A 38 -19.13 -11.91 8.52
N ASP A 39 -18.55 -12.20 9.68
CA ASP A 39 -19.28 -12.28 10.95
C ASP A 39 -20.57 -13.13 10.83
N GLY A 40 -20.49 -14.25 10.09
CA GLY A 40 -21.60 -15.18 9.84
C GLY A 40 -22.57 -14.79 8.71
N ARG A 41 -22.33 -13.67 8.00
CA ARG A 41 -23.18 -13.19 6.89
C ARG A 41 -22.47 -13.29 5.55
N PRO A 42 -23.10 -13.84 4.49
CA PRO A 42 -22.53 -13.85 3.15
C PRO A 42 -22.54 -12.43 2.58
N VAL A 43 -21.38 -11.96 2.09
CA VAL A 43 -21.24 -10.64 1.47
C VAL A 43 -20.39 -10.72 0.20
N LEU A 44 -20.64 -9.82 -0.74
CA LEU A 44 -19.69 -9.47 -1.79
C LEU A 44 -18.60 -8.59 -1.18
N LEU A 45 -17.34 -8.99 -1.35
CA LEU A 45 -16.19 -8.36 -0.72
C LEU A 45 -15.58 -7.30 -1.66
N LEU A 46 -15.72 -6.04 -1.33
CA LEU A 46 -15.21 -4.90 -2.11
C LEU A 46 -14.11 -4.11 -1.36
N CYS A 47 -13.35 -4.76 -0.49
CA CYS A 47 -12.26 -4.10 0.23
C CYS A 47 -11.00 -4.97 0.39
N SER A 48 -10.95 -6.13 -0.28
CA SER A 48 -9.77 -6.98 -0.30
C SER A 48 -8.69 -6.41 -1.22
N ASN A 49 -7.44 -6.53 -0.81
CA ASN A 49 -6.30 -6.23 -1.67
C ASN A 49 -5.89 -7.42 -2.57
N ASN A 50 -6.62 -8.52 -2.55
CA ASN A 50 -6.43 -9.69 -3.43
C ASN A 50 -6.91 -9.39 -4.85
N TYR A 51 -6.33 -8.35 -5.49
CA TYR A 51 -6.83 -7.74 -6.73
C TYR A 51 -7.06 -8.73 -7.88
N LEU A 52 -6.19 -9.74 -8.02
CA LEU A 52 -6.30 -10.74 -9.07
C LEU A 52 -7.05 -12.01 -8.62
N GLY A 53 -7.40 -12.12 -7.33
CA GLY A 53 -8.05 -13.33 -6.78
C GLY A 53 -7.11 -14.51 -6.58
N LEU A 54 -5.81 -14.29 -6.60
CA LEU A 54 -4.79 -15.37 -6.56
C LEU A 54 -4.63 -16.01 -5.18
N ALA A 55 -5.09 -15.39 -4.10
CA ALA A 55 -4.96 -15.95 -2.75
C ALA A 55 -5.66 -17.29 -2.56
N ASP A 56 -6.71 -17.58 -3.34
CA ASP A 56 -7.42 -18.86 -3.33
C ASP A 56 -7.26 -19.66 -4.65
N HIS A 57 -6.36 -19.24 -5.53
CA HIS A 57 -6.16 -19.90 -6.80
C HIS A 57 -5.60 -21.33 -6.57
N PRO A 58 -6.14 -22.39 -7.23
CA PRO A 58 -5.74 -23.78 -6.99
C PRO A 58 -4.23 -24.00 -7.06
N ARG A 59 -3.56 -23.53 -8.11
CA ARG A 59 -2.10 -23.68 -8.27
C ARG A 59 -1.30 -23.01 -7.14
N VAL A 60 -1.77 -21.86 -6.66
CA VAL A 60 -1.12 -21.12 -5.54
C VAL A 60 -1.25 -21.91 -4.24
N ARG A 61 -2.43 -22.45 -3.97
CA ARG A 61 -2.71 -23.29 -2.80
C ARG A 61 -1.93 -24.58 -2.83
N GLU A 62 -1.90 -25.27 -3.95
CA GLU A 62 -1.14 -26.51 -4.17
C GLU A 62 0.35 -26.27 -3.97
N ALA A 63 0.93 -25.23 -4.58
CA ALA A 63 2.34 -24.89 -4.41
C ALA A 63 2.70 -24.58 -2.95
N ALA A 64 1.82 -23.89 -2.23
CA ALA A 64 2.00 -23.61 -0.80
C ALA A 64 1.92 -24.90 0.04
N ALA A 65 0.97 -25.79 -0.25
CA ALA A 65 0.82 -27.08 0.44
C ALA A 65 2.03 -27.99 0.21
N ASP A 66 2.48 -28.14 -1.04
CA ASP A 66 3.66 -28.92 -1.40
C ASP A 66 4.93 -28.38 -0.72
N ALA A 67 5.09 -27.05 -0.68
CA ALA A 67 6.20 -26.43 0.01
C ALA A 67 6.19 -26.71 1.53
N ALA A 68 5.00 -26.68 2.14
CA ALA A 68 4.85 -27.03 3.56
C ALA A 68 5.27 -28.47 3.84
N MET A 69 4.86 -29.39 2.99
CA MET A 69 5.22 -30.83 3.11
C MET A 69 6.70 -31.09 2.84
N ARG A 70 7.30 -30.35 1.92
CA ARG A 70 8.69 -30.55 1.49
C ARG A 70 9.72 -29.85 2.38
N TRP A 71 9.42 -28.63 2.85
CA TRP A 71 10.37 -27.74 3.53
C TRP A 71 9.93 -27.34 4.94
N GLY A 72 8.72 -27.71 5.36
CA GLY A 72 8.15 -27.32 6.65
C GLY A 72 7.39 -25.99 6.62
N ALA A 73 6.79 -25.66 7.77
CA ALA A 73 5.92 -24.49 7.94
C ALA A 73 6.67 -23.16 8.07
N GLY A 74 7.94 -23.18 8.43
CA GLY A 74 8.75 -21.97 8.69
C GLY A 74 10.17 -22.10 8.20
N ALA A 75 10.87 -20.97 8.06
CA ALA A 75 12.26 -20.92 7.59
C ALA A 75 13.31 -21.15 8.70
N GLY A 76 12.92 -21.17 9.96
CA GLY A 76 13.75 -21.54 11.12
C GLY A 76 14.74 -20.50 11.59
N ALA A 77 15.09 -19.48 10.79
CA ALA A 77 16.06 -18.44 11.13
C ALA A 77 15.90 -17.18 10.26
N SER A 78 16.69 -16.14 10.55
CA SER A 78 16.80 -14.98 9.65
C SER A 78 17.49 -15.35 8.34
N ARG A 79 17.35 -14.49 7.34
CA ARG A 79 17.90 -14.69 5.99
C ARG A 79 19.42 -14.94 5.97
N LEU A 80 20.16 -14.25 6.82
CA LEU A 80 21.63 -14.33 6.90
C LEU A 80 22.16 -15.51 7.73
N VAL A 81 21.32 -16.14 8.54
CA VAL A 81 21.75 -17.30 9.34
C VAL A 81 21.51 -18.59 8.55
N SER A 82 20.30 -19.11 8.53
CA SER A 82 19.95 -20.33 7.78
C SER A 82 18.58 -20.25 7.11
N GLY A 83 17.90 -19.11 7.21
CA GLY A 83 16.56 -18.90 6.69
C GLY A 83 16.49 -18.65 5.18
N THR A 84 17.61 -18.51 4.47
CA THR A 84 17.62 -18.40 3.01
C THR A 84 17.60 -19.81 2.39
N MET A 85 16.44 -20.20 1.87
CA MET A 85 16.22 -21.49 1.25
C MET A 85 16.15 -21.36 -0.28
N THR A 86 16.25 -22.48 -1.01
CA THR A 86 16.21 -22.50 -2.48
C THR A 86 14.96 -21.79 -3.05
N VAL A 87 13.80 -21.94 -2.41
CA VAL A 87 12.56 -21.30 -2.86
C VAL A 87 12.62 -19.78 -2.78
N HIS A 88 13.30 -19.21 -1.78
CA HIS A 88 13.52 -17.76 -1.67
C HIS A 88 14.33 -17.24 -2.87
N ARG A 89 15.46 -17.90 -3.19
CA ARG A 89 16.27 -17.48 -4.33
C ARG A 89 15.54 -17.57 -5.66
N ARG A 90 14.77 -18.64 -5.87
CA ARG A 90 13.96 -18.80 -7.09
C ARG A 90 12.93 -17.67 -7.24
N LEU A 91 12.26 -17.27 -6.15
CA LEU A 91 11.32 -16.16 -6.19
C LEU A 91 12.04 -14.83 -6.40
N GLU A 92 13.20 -14.61 -5.78
CA GLU A 92 14.02 -13.39 -6.00
C GLU A 92 14.44 -13.27 -7.47
N GLU A 93 14.90 -14.36 -8.08
CA GLU A 93 15.26 -14.40 -9.50
C GLU A 93 14.06 -14.12 -10.41
N ALA A 94 12.90 -14.75 -10.13
CA ALA A 94 11.68 -14.53 -10.90
C ALA A 94 11.15 -13.08 -10.76
N LEU A 95 11.16 -12.51 -9.57
CA LEU A 95 10.74 -11.12 -9.34
C LEU A 95 11.67 -10.11 -10.01
N ALA A 96 12.98 -10.36 -10.00
CA ALA A 96 13.95 -9.52 -10.71
C ALA A 96 13.66 -9.52 -12.22
N ALA A 97 13.46 -10.70 -12.81
CA ALA A 97 13.09 -10.83 -14.22
C ALA A 97 11.75 -10.15 -14.53
N PHE A 98 10.72 -10.37 -13.71
CA PHE A 98 9.41 -9.76 -13.86
C PHE A 98 9.45 -8.22 -13.79
N LYS A 99 10.30 -7.66 -12.94
CA LYS A 99 10.45 -6.20 -12.77
C LYS A 99 11.46 -5.58 -13.71
N GLY A 100 12.15 -6.38 -14.53
CA GLY A 100 13.18 -5.89 -15.45
C GLY A 100 14.42 -5.34 -14.71
N THR A 101 14.75 -5.88 -13.54
CA THR A 101 15.91 -5.48 -12.73
C THR A 101 16.96 -6.59 -12.66
N ALA A 102 18.20 -6.24 -12.32
CA ALA A 102 19.28 -7.22 -12.21
C ALA A 102 19.15 -8.14 -10.98
N SER A 103 18.44 -7.68 -9.95
CA SER A 103 18.29 -8.41 -8.68
C SER A 103 17.01 -8.05 -7.96
N SER A 104 16.64 -8.90 -7.01
CA SER A 104 15.66 -8.56 -5.97
C SER A 104 16.06 -9.17 -4.63
N VAL A 105 15.46 -8.68 -3.55
CA VAL A 105 15.63 -9.22 -2.20
C VAL A 105 14.29 -9.26 -1.47
N LEU A 106 13.99 -10.38 -0.79
CA LEU A 106 12.71 -10.61 -0.10
C LEU A 106 12.73 -10.10 1.34
N PHE A 107 11.62 -9.51 1.74
CA PHE A 107 11.30 -9.06 3.10
C PHE A 107 10.05 -9.76 3.63
N GLY A 108 9.85 -9.71 4.96
CA GLY A 108 8.68 -10.29 5.61
C GLY A 108 7.35 -9.60 5.28
N SER A 109 7.36 -8.32 4.95
CA SER A 109 6.17 -7.55 4.54
C SER A 109 6.57 -6.26 3.84
N GLY A 110 5.64 -5.60 3.12
CA GLY A 110 5.86 -4.27 2.53
C GLY A 110 6.28 -3.23 3.56
N TYR A 111 5.67 -3.29 4.75
CA TYR A 111 6.05 -2.44 5.86
C TYR A 111 7.54 -2.59 6.23
N LEU A 112 8.02 -3.82 6.38
CA LEU A 112 9.42 -4.12 6.68
C LEU A 112 10.35 -3.77 5.51
N ALA A 113 9.89 -3.91 4.26
CA ALA A 113 10.66 -3.52 3.09
C ALA A 113 10.91 -2.01 3.06
N ASN A 114 9.88 -1.19 3.22
CA ASN A 114 10.01 0.26 3.28
C ASN A 114 10.88 0.73 4.44
N LEU A 115 10.67 0.19 5.66
CA LEU A 115 11.54 0.47 6.81
C LEU A 115 13.02 0.19 6.49
N GLY A 116 13.30 -0.95 5.86
CA GLY A 116 14.66 -1.37 5.53
C GLY A 116 15.27 -0.55 4.42
N VAL A 117 14.55 -0.37 3.31
CA VAL A 117 15.02 0.34 2.11
C VAL A 117 15.26 1.82 2.41
N VAL A 118 14.25 2.52 2.95
CA VAL A 118 14.37 3.97 3.23
C VAL A 118 15.48 4.24 4.23
N SER A 119 15.56 3.46 5.33
CA SER A 119 16.64 3.67 6.32
C SER A 119 18.02 3.34 5.79
N ALA A 120 18.17 2.29 4.95
CA ALA A 120 19.45 1.93 4.35
C ALA A 120 19.95 3.00 3.37
N LEU A 121 19.06 3.49 2.48
CA LEU A 121 19.43 4.48 1.47
C LEU A 121 19.70 5.86 2.08
N ALA A 122 18.91 6.29 3.06
CA ALA A 122 19.16 7.52 3.79
C ALA A 122 20.51 7.45 4.54
N SER A 123 20.81 6.31 5.18
CA SER A 123 22.11 6.11 5.86
C SER A 123 23.29 6.11 4.88
N LEU A 124 23.10 5.57 3.67
CA LEU A 124 24.13 5.60 2.61
C LEU A 124 24.45 7.04 2.18
N ALA A 125 23.46 7.91 2.18
CA ALA A 125 23.66 9.33 1.86
C ALA A 125 24.48 10.08 2.94
N GLY A 126 24.66 9.51 4.12
CA GLY A 126 25.51 10.03 5.18
C GLY A 126 24.89 11.14 6.01
N ASP A 127 25.74 11.84 6.77
CA ASP A 127 25.32 12.96 7.62
C ASP A 127 24.73 14.09 6.78
N GLY A 128 23.54 14.57 7.18
CA GLY A 128 22.82 15.60 6.46
C GLY A 128 21.99 15.07 5.28
N ALA A 129 21.79 13.76 5.20
CA ALA A 129 20.87 13.15 4.23
C ALA A 129 19.46 13.73 4.34
N LEU A 130 18.82 13.93 3.18
CA LEU A 130 17.47 14.46 3.07
C LEU A 130 16.58 13.45 2.34
N VAL A 131 15.41 13.21 2.89
CA VAL A 131 14.37 12.39 2.25
C VAL A 131 13.27 13.33 1.75
N PHE A 132 13.04 13.35 0.45
CA PHE A 132 11.88 14.01 -0.16
C PHE A 132 10.75 12.99 -0.22
N SER A 133 9.66 13.24 0.50
CA SER A 133 8.54 12.31 0.68
C SER A 133 7.23 12.96 0.29
N ASP A 134 6.40 12.27 -0.50
CA ASP A 134 5.03 12.71 -0.75
C ASP A 134 4.22 12.75 0.55
N GLU A 135 3.32 13.72 0.68
CA GLU A 135 2.48 13.94 1.87
C GLU A 135 1.60 12.72 2.20
N LEU A 136 1.12 12.01 1.18
CA LEU A 136 0.22 10.86 1.34
C LEU A 136 0.92 9.49 1.29
N ASN A 137 2.24 9.47 1.35
CA ASN A 137 2.99 8.23 1.41
C ASN A 137 2.53 7.32 2.54
N HIS A 138 2.60 6.02 2.31
CA HIS A 138 2.22 5.00 3.27
C HIS A 138 2.99 5.14 4.59
N ALA A 139 2.33 4.84 5.71
CA ALA A 139 2.90 4.95 7.06
C ALA A 139 4.27 4.25 7.22
N SER A 140 4.52 3.16 6.49
CA SER A 140 5.81 2.45 6.51
C SER A 140 6.96 3.27 5.94
N ILE A 141 6.70 4.13 4.95
CA ILE A 141 7.69 5.07 4.39
C ILE A 141 7.98 6.14 5.43
N ILE A 142 6.94 6.72 6.03
CA ILE A 142 7.06 7.72 7.10
C ILE A 142 7.87 7.16 8.28
N ASP A 143 7.59 5.94 8.71
CA ASP A 143 8.33 5.30 9.81
C ASP A 143 9.75 4.90 9.39
N GLY A 144 9.98 4.56 8.12
CA GLY A 144 11.31 4.40 7.54
C GLY A 144 12.15 5.67 7.62
N CYS A 145 11.56 6.81 7.30
CA CYS A 145 12.19 8.14 7.44
C CYS A 145 12.55 8.44 8.91
N ARG A 146 11.63 8.17 9.84
CA ARG A 146 11.88 8.34 11.29
C ARG A 146 13.01 7.45 11.78
N LEU A 147 13.02 6.18 11.36
CA LEU A 147 14.05 5.22 11.72
C LEU A 147 15.44 5.63 11.18
N ALA A 148 15.48 6.17 9.98
CA ALA A 148 16.69 6.68 9.35
C ALA A 148 17.28 7.89 10.07
N ARG A 149 16.51 8.62 10.90
CA ARG A 149 16.86 9.89 11.51
C ARG A 149 17.32 10.94 10.50
N ALA A 150 16.87 10.81 9.24
CA ALA A 150 17.13 11.78 8.20
C ALA A 150 16.23 13.01 8.37
N GLU A 151 16.67 14.14 7.86
CA GLU A 151 15.78 15.27 7.64
C GLU A 151 14.79 14.92 6.54
N VAL A 152 13.52 15.28 6.70
CA VAL A 152 12.47 14.96 5.74
C VAL A 152 11.87 16.25 5.21
N PHE A 153 11.86 16.39 3.89
CA PHE A 153 11.09 17.41 3.20
C PHE A 153 9.81 16.73 2.67
N VAL A 154 8.67 17.06 3.24
CA VAL A 154 7.37 16.59 2.77
C VAL A 154 6.88 17.55 1.70
N TYR A 155 6.69 17.06 0.47
CA TYR A 155 6.05 17.85 -0.58
C TYR A 155 4.57 17.53 -0.68
N ASP A 156 3.79 18.51 -1.13
CA ASP A 156 2.35 18.39 -1.30
C ASP A 156 2.04 17.26 -2.28
N HIS A 157 0.97 16.53 -2.03
CA HIS A 157 0.63 15.31 -2.74
C HIS A 157 0.63 15.47 -4.25
N CYS A 158 1.46 14.67 -4.94
CA CYS A 158 1.67 14.67 -6.39
C CYS A 158 2.10 16.04 -6.97
N ASP A 159 2.54 16.99 -6.14
CA ASP A 159 2.97 18.32 -6.59
C ASP A 159 4.44 18.33 -7.00
N VAL A 160 4.66 18.19 -8.32
CA VAL A 160 5.98 18.22 -8.96
C VAL A 160 6.67 19.57 -8.75
N GLU A 161 5.94 20.68 -8.74
CA GLU A 161 6.50 22.02 -8.57
C GLU A 161 6.97 22.24 -7.13
N HIS A 162 6.22 21.76 -6.13
CA HIS A 162 6.64 21.82 -4.74
C HIS A 162 7.88 20.93 -4.49
N LEU A 163 7.94 19.72 -5.08
CA LEU A 163 9.15 18.91 -5.05
C LEU A 163 10.33 19.66 -5.69
N ALA A 164 10.15 20.23 -6.89
CA ALA A 164 11.19 20.98 -7.58
C ALA A 164 11.68 22.18 -6.77
N TRP A 165 10.79 22.89 -6.08
CA TRP A 165 11.15 23.97 -5.16
C TRP A 165 11.99 23.45 -3.99
N GLY A 166 11.58 22.35 -3.36
CA GLY A 166 12.33 21.70 -2.27
C GLY A 166 13.73 21.29 -2.70
N LEU A 167 13.85 20.67 -3.87
CA LEU A 167 15.13 20.25 -4.45
C LEU A 167 16.07 21.44 -4.73
N ARG A 168 15.53 22.55 -5.24
CA ARG A 168 16.34 23.78 -5.44
C ARG A 168 16.81 24.37 -4.12
N ARG A 169 15.94 24.42 -3.10
CA ARG A 169 16.25 24.95 -1.76
C ARG A 169 17.34 24.14 -1.06
N HIS A 170 17.38 22.84 -1.28
CA HIS A 170 18.33 21.91 -0.67
C HIS A 170 19.42 21.42 -1.66
N ARG A 171 19.72 22.23 -2.68
CA ARG A 171 20.66 21.87 -3.75
C ARG A 171 22.02 21.39 -3.20
N GLY A 172 22.49 20.26 -3.73
CA GLY A 172 23.78 19.67 -3.39
C GLY A 172 23.78 18.83 -2.11
N ARG A 173 22.64 18.71 -1.43
CA ARG A 173 22.51 17.76 -0.31
C ARG A 173 22.29 16.35 -0.87
N PRO A 174 22.96 15.35 -0.29
CA PRO A 174 22.71 13.96 -0.65
C PRO A 174 21.35 13.52 -0.08
N GLY A 175 20.69 12.57 -0.77
CA GLY A 175 19.39 12.08 -0.28
C GLY A 175 18.66 11.19 -1.26
N ILE A 176 17.37 11.01 -1.01
CA ILE A 176 16.47 10.19 -1.81
C ILE A 176 15.13 10.91 -2.04
N VAL A 177 14.47 10.58 -3.16
CA VAL A 177 13.05 10.85 -3.39
C VAL A 177 12.30 9.54 -3.22
N VAL A 178 11.25 9.53 -2.39
CA VAL A 178 10.44 8.34 -2.13
C VAL A 178 8.95 8.64 -2.30
N THR A 179 8.23 7.76 -3.01
CA THR A 179 6.79 7.89 -3.23
C THR A 179 6.11 6.52 -3.36
N ASP A 180 4.84 6.43 -2.93
CA ASP A 180 3.93 5.41 -3.45
C ASP A 180 3.69 5.66 -4.95
N SER A 181 3.56 4.62 -5.74
CA SER A 181 3.18 4.73 -7.16
C SER A 181 1.67 4.82 -7.34
N VAL A 182 0.91 4.14 -6.47
CA VAL A 182 -0.54 4.18 -6.38
C VAL A 182 -0.91 4.40 -4.92
N PHE A 183 -1.58 5.50 -4.63
CA PHE A 183 -1.94 5.85 -3.27
C PHE A 183 -3.14 5.04 -2.77
N SER A 184 -2.95 4.42 -1.63
CA SER A 184 -3.82 3.34 -1.13
C SER A 184 -5.23 3.77 -0.78
N MET A 185 -5.46 5.06 -0.48
CA MET A 185 -6.75 5.58 -0.02
C MET A 185 -7.53 6.29 -1.12
N ASP A 186 -6.84 6.79 -2.15
CA ASP A 186 -7.40 7.60 -3.22
C ASP A 186 -7.40 6.88 -4.58
N GLY A 187 -6.47 5.92 -4.78
CA GLY A 187 -6.39 5.15 -6.01
C GLY A 187 -5.86 5.94 -7.21
N ASP A 188 -5.24 7.08 -6.95
CA ASP A 188 -4.54 7.89 -7.93
C ASP A 188 -3.09 7.43 -8.10
N VAL A 189 -2.44 7.92 -9.14
CA VAL A 189 -1.10 7.49 -9.57
C VAL A 189 -0.14 8.67 -9.47
N ALA A 190 1.04 8.43 -8.88
CA ALA A 190 2.10 9.44 -8.82
C ALA A 190 2.61 9.82 -10.21
N PRO A 191 2.99 11.08 -10.44
CA PRO A 191 3.61 11.55 -11.70
C PRO A 191 5.08 11.06 -11.78
N LEU A 192 5.27 9.73 -11.95
CA LEU A 192 6.56 9.07 -11.80
C LEU A 192 7.62 9.58 -12.77
N VAL A 193 7.25 9.93 -14.01
CA VAL A 193 8.20 10.42 -15.02
C VAL A 193 8.86 11.70 -14.52
N GLU A 194 8.08 12.67 -14.12
CA GLU A 194 8.55 13.97 -13.65
C GLU A 194 9.33 13.85 -12.34
N LEU A 195 8.88 12.99 -11.40
CA LEU A 195 9.56 12.76 -10.12
C LEU A 195 10.95 12.14 -10.32
N VAL A 196 11.06 11.11 -11.17
CA VAL A 196 12.32 10.42 -11.48
C VAL A 196 13.28 11.36 -12.21
N GLU A 197 12.82 12.10 -13.23
CA GLU A 197 13.63 13.09 -13.92
C GLU A 197 14.16 14.19 -12.98
N LEU A 198 13.33 14.67 -12.06
CA LEU A 198 13.75 15.66 -11.05
C LEU A 198 14.81 15.09 -10.12
N ALA A 199 14.62 13.87 -9.59
CA ALA A 199 15.59 13.22 -8.75
C ALA A 199 16.95 13.04 -9.46
N GLN A 200 16.93 12.54 -10.70
CA GLN A 200 18.15 12.33 -11.51
C GLN A 200 18.89 13.65 -11.79
N ARG A 201 18.18 14.72 -12.15
CA ARG A 201 18.77 16.06 -12.37
C ARG A 201 19.48 16.62 -11.13
N HIS A 202 19.03 16.21 -9.94
CA HIS A 202 19.62 16.62 -8.66
C HIS A 202 20.59 15.59 -8.07
N GLY A 203 20.87 14.47 -8.78
CA GLY A 203 21.77 13.42 -8.33
C GLY A 203 21.26 12.63 -7.12
N LEU A 204 19.94 12.57 -6.94
CA LEU A 204 19.28 11.83 -5.88
C LEU A 204 18.83 10.45 -6.38
N ARG A 205 18.78 9.48 -5.47
CA ARG A 205 18.18 8.17 -5.73
C ARG A 205 16.68 8.20 -5.58
N THR A 206 16.03 7.27 -6.25
CA THR A 206 14.58 7.11 -6.23
C THR A 206 14.15 5.78 -5.61
N VAL A 207 13.14 5.83 -4.75
CA VAL A 207 12.45 4.66 -4.21
C VAL A 207 10.97 4.77 -4.57
N VAL A 208 10.43 3.78 -5.26
CA VAL A 208 9.01 3.74 -5.64
C VAL A 208 8.35 2.53 -5.00
N ASP A 209 7.34 2.78 -4.15
CA ASP A 209 6.49 1.71 -3.60
C ASP A 209 5.38 1.36 -4.59
N GLU A 210 5.43 0.15 -5.11
CA GLU A 210 4.45 -0.44 -6.02
C GLU A 210 3.52 -1.45 -5.35
N ALA A 211 3.33 -1.36 -4.05
CA ALA A 211 2.48 -2.31 -3.32
C ALA A 211 1.05 -2.40 -3.89
N HIS A 212 0.54 -1.34 -4.50
CA HIS A 212 -0.76 -1.29 -5.15
C HIS A 212 -0.71 -1.34 -6.68
N ALA A 213 0.48 -1.32 -7.28
CA ALA A 213 0.67 -1.36 -8.73
C ALA A 213 1.15 -2.73 -9.23
N THR A 214 2.07 -3.40 -8.52
CA THR A 214 2.57 -4.74 -8.89
C THR A 214 1.42 -5.73 -8.97
N GLY A 215 1.25 -6.37 -10.13
CA GLY A 215 0.15 -7.28 -10.45
C GLY A 215 -1.16 -6.58 -10.86
N ALA A 216 -1.25 -5.25 -10.77
CA ALA A 216 -2.49 -4.51 -11.02
C ALA A 216 -2.40 -3.51 -12.18
N LEU A 217 -1.22 -2.98 -12.46
CA LEU A 217 -0.96 -1.98 -13.49
C LEU A 217 0.20 -2.38 -14.39
N GLY A 218 0.28 -1.70 -15.52
CA GLY A 218 1.35 -1.83 -16.49
C GLY A 218 1.29 -3.11 -17.32
N PRO A 219 2.19 -3.26 -18.29
CA PRO A 219 2.21 -4.41 -19.19
C PRO A 219 2.34 -5.73 -18.41
N GLY A 220 1.35 -6.63 -18.52
CA GLY A 220 1.33 -7.91 -17.81
C GLY A 220 1.37 -7.79 -16.28
N GLY A 221 1.00 -6.63 -15.71
CA GLY A 221 1.00 -6.40 -14.27
C GLY A 221 2.38 -6.05 -13.69
N ARG A 222 3.35 -5.66 -14.51
CA ARG A 222 4.70 -5.32 -14.04
C ARG A 222 4.77 -4.04 -13.19
N GLY A 223 3.68 -3.28 -13.10
CA GLY A 223 3.53 -2.13 -12.21
C GLY A 223 3.61 -0.78 -12.92
N ALA A 224 3.48 0.29 -12.15
CA ALA A 224 3.43 1.66 -12.63
C ALA A 224 4.77 2.16 -13.21
N VAL A 225 5.90 1.69 -12.68
CA VAL A 225 7.23 1.99 -13.23
C VAL A 225 7.36 1.46 -14.65
N ALA A 226 6.89 0.23 -14.91
CA ALA A 226 6.88 -0.35 -16.25
C ALA A 226 5.86 0.33 -17.18
N GLU A 227 4.71 0.75 -16.64
CA GLU A 227 3.70 1.51 -17.40
C GLU A 227 4.23 2.88 -17.84
N ALA A 228 5.03 3.51 -17.00
CA ALA A 228 5.68 4.79 -17.29
C ALA A 228 6.95 4.66 -18.17
N GLY A 229 7.41 3.44 -18.50
CA GLY A 229 8.64 3.22 -19.27
C GLY A 229 9.92 3.57 -18.50
N LEU A 230 9.89 3.50 -17.17
CA LEU A 230 10.99 3.89 -16.27
C LEU A 230 11.81 2.69 -15.76
N GLU A 231 11.68 1.52 -16.38
CA GLU A 231 12.45 0.33 -16.01
C GLU A 231 13.95 0.60 -16.12
N GLY A 232 14.69 0.26 -15.06
CA GLY A 232 16.14 0.57 -14.97
C GLY A 232 16.47 2.03 -14.64
N GLN A 233 15.50 2.92 -14.48
CA GLN A 233 15.69 4.33 -14.11
C GLN A 233 15.34 4.62 -12.65
N VAL A 234 14.62 3.72 -11.98
CA VAL A 234 14.32 3.78 -10.54
C VAL A 234 15.33 2.92 -9.79
N ASP A 235 15.96 3.46 -8.74
CA ASP A 235 17.01 2.73 -8.01
C ASP A 235 16.47 1.53 -7.24
N VAL A 236 15.31 1.69 -6.60
CA VAL A 236 14.64 0.61 -5.86
C VAL A 236 13.13 0.66 -6.08
N VAL A 237 12.57 -0.44 -6.55
CA VAL A 237 11.13 -0.67 -6.62
C VAL A 237 10.72 -1.63 -5.51
N VAL A 238 9.91 -1.16 -4.57
CA VAL A 238 9.36 -1.98 -3.48
C VAL A 238 8.01 -2.54 -3.93
N GLY A 239 7.78 -3.83 -3.77
CA GLY A 239 6.51 -4.46 -4.04
C GLY A 239 6.08 -5.40 -2.91
N THR A 240 4.80 -5.77 -2.89
CA THR A 240 4.28 -6.74 -1.91
C THR A 240 3.78 -8.01 -2.57
N LEU A 241 3.97 -9.13 -1.88
CA LEU A 241 3.42 -10.43 -2.25
C LEU A 241 2.02 -10.65 -1.67
N GLY A 242 1.62 -9.80 -0.70
CA GLY A 242 0.39 -9.97 0.09
C GLY A 242 -0.86 -9.32 -0.51
N LYS A 243 -0.79 -8.77 -1.73
CA LYS A 243 -1.92 -8.12 -2.40
C LYS A 243 -2.27 -8.86 -3.70
N ALA A 244 -1.96 -8.32 -4.86
CA ALA A 244 -2.30 -8.95 -6.15
C ALA A 244 -1.75 -10.38 -6.30
N LEU A 245 -0.55 -10.66 -5.77
CA LEU A 245 0.03 -12.00 -5.78
C LEU A 245 -0.53 -12.97 -4.72
N GLY A 246 -1.47 -12.53 -3.88
CA GLY A 246 -2.27 -13.39 -3.02
C GLY A 246 -1.51 -14.22 -1.95
N ALA A 247 -0.26 -13.85 -1.61
CA ALA A 247 0.59 -14.60 -0.69
C ALA A 247 0.98 -13.75 0.55
N TYR A 248 2.21 -13.87 1.03
CA TYR A 248 2.74 -13.08 2.14
C TYR A 248 4.21 -12.74 1.91
N GLY A 249 4.59 -11.53 2.26
CA GLY A 249 5.94 -11.01 2.11
C GLY A 249 5.99 -9.76 1.23
N ALA A 250 7.21 -9.36 0.90
CA ALA A 250 7.49 -8.24 0.02
C ALA A 250 8.87 -8.42 -0.62
N PHE A 251 9.19 -7.54 -1.56
CA PHE A 251 10.48 -7.52 -2.21
C PHE A 251 10.93 -6.08 -2.49
N ALA A 252 12.24 -5.91 -2.63
CA ALA A 252 12.86 -4.74 -3.22
C ALA A 252 13.60 -5.19 -4.49
N ALA A 253 13.17 -4.72 -5.65
CA ALA A 253 13.79 -4.98 -6.94
C ALA A 253 14.74 -3.82 -7.27
N CYS A 254 16.01 -4.14 -7.62
CA CYS A 254 17.07 -3.17 -7.78
C CYS A 254 18.26 -3.78 -8.56
N ASP A 255 19.35 -3.05 -8.66
CA ASP A 255 20.61 -3.60 -9.18
C ASP A 255 21.31 -4.50 -8.15
N ALA A 256 22.36 -5.22 -8.59
CA ALA A 256 23.08 -6.15 -7.70
C ALA A 256 23.85 -5.45 -6.56
N PRO A 257 24.55 -4.33 -6.77
CA PRO A 257 25.17 -3.58 -5.69
C PRO A 257 24.16 -3.09 -4.63
N MET A 258 22.99 -2.63 -5.06
CA MET A 258 21.93 -2.18 -4.15
C MET A 258 21.36 -3.34 -3.35
N ARG A 259 21.13 -4.51 -3.97
CA ARG A 259 20.71 -5.73 -3.26
C ARG A 259 21.74 -6.08 -2.16
N ASP A 260 23.02 -6.03 -2.47
CA ASP A 260 24.09 -6.33 -1.51
C ASP A 260 24.12 -5.31 -0.36
N LEU A 261 23.94 -4.01 -0.67
CA LEU A 261 23.79 -2.97 0.33
C LEU A 261 22.60 -3.28 1.26
N LEU A 262 21.40 -3.53 0.72
CA LEU A 262 20.21 -3.83 1.50
C LEU A 262 20.40 -5.08 2.36
N THR A 263 21.03 -6.12 1.84
CA THR A 263 21.34 -7.35 2.57
C THR A 263 22.25 -7.10 3.78
N ASN A 264 23.12 -6.11 3.70
CA ASN A 264 24.10 -5.81 4.75
C ASN A 264 23.70 -4.67 5.70
N THR A 265 22.69 -3.86 5.35
CA THR A 265 22.34 -2.65 6.11
C THR A 265 20.87 -2.55 6.50
N ALA A 266 19.95 -3.20 5.76
CA ALA A 266 18.53 -3.16 6.07
C ALA A 266 18.21 -3.96 7.35
N ARG A 267 18.08 -3.28 8.48
CA ARG A 267 17.86 -3.91 9.78
C ARG A 267 16.60 -4.78 9.83
N SER A 268 15.53 -4.39 9.16
CA SER A 268 14.28 -5.15 9.07
C SER A 268 14.42 -6.48 8.30
N LEU A 269 15.44 -6.61 7.45
CA LEU A 269 15.85 -7.87 6.81
C LEU A 269 16.75 -8.72 7.72
N ILE A 270 17.79 -8.08 8.26
CA ILE A 270 18.85 -8.74 9.01
C ILE A 270 18.32 -9.39 10.31
N PHE A 271 17.46 -8.65 11.04
CA PHE A 271 16.97 -9.04 12.36
C PHE A 271 15.55 -9.61 12.37
N SER A 272 15.05 -10.01 11.21
CA SER A 272 13.76 -10.71 11.06
C SER A 272 13.96 -12.15 10.63
N THR A 273 13.09 -13.05 11.13
CA THR A 273 12.98 -14.41 10.59
C THR A 273 12.55 -14.35 9.13
N ALA A 274 13.14 -15.18 8.29
CA ALA A 274 12.79 -15.27 6.87
C ALA A 274 11.31 -15.63 6.66
N PRO A 275 10.68 -15.15 5.58
CA PRO A 275 9.33 -15.55 5.22
C PRO A 275 9.19 -17.09 5.10
N PRO A 276 8.06 -17.67 5.49
CA PRO A 276 7.87 -19.12 5.47
C PRO A 276 7.85 -19.69 4.03
N PRO A 277 8.50 -20.85 3.78
CA PRO A 277 8.55 -21.46 2.45
C PRO A 277 7.19 -21.65 1.75
N PRO A 278 6.10 -22.01 2.44
CA PRO A 278 4.78 -22.10 1.83
C PRO A 278 4.29 -20.79 1.20
N ALA A 279 4.48 -19.68 1.90
CA ALA A 279 4.08 -18.37 1.38
C ALA A 279 4.93 -17.95 0.17
N ILE A 280 6.23 -18.25 0.20
CA ILE A 280 7.15 -17.95 -0.91
C ILE A 280 6.85 -18.80 -2.14
N ALA A 281 6.55 -20.09 -1.97
CA ALA A 281 6.15 -20.98 -3.08
C ALA A 281 4.80 -20.55 -3.67
N GLY A 282 3.85 -20.16 -2.81
CA GLY A 282 2.58 -19.60 -3.26
C GLY A 282 2.78 -18.32 -4.09
N ALA A 283 3.64 -17.40 -3.64
CA ALA A 283 3.96 -16.18 -4.39
C ALA A 283 4.62 -16.47 -5.75
N LEU A 284 5.53 -17.44 -5.80
CA LEU A 284 6.15 -17.86 -7.06
C LEU A 284 5.11 -18.44 -8.02
N ALA A 285 4.25 -19.33 -7.57
CA ALA A 285 3.17 -19.89 -8.38
C ALA A 285 2.17 -18.81 -8.83
N ALA A 286 1.89 -17.80 -7.99
CA ALA A 286 1.03 -16.67 -8.34
C ALA A 286 1.66 -15.81 -9.46
N LEU A 287 2.96 -15.59 -9.41
CA LEU A 287 3.69 -14.88 -10.44
C LEU A 287 3.66 -15.65 -11.77
N GLU A 288 3.90 -16.97 -11.74
CA GLU A 288 3.81 -17.84 -12.91
C GLU A 288 2.39 -17.81 -13.53
N VAL A 289 1.33 -17.84 -12.69
CA VAL A 289 -0.05 -17.71 -13.18
C VAL A 289 -0.29 -16.36 -13.84
N LEU A 290 0.22 -15.27 -13.27
CA LEU A 290 0.08 -13.93 -13.85
C LEU A 290 0.82 -13.81 -15.19
N GLU A 291 2.03 -14.37 -15.32
CA GLU A 291 2.78 -14.35 -16.57
C GLU A 291 2.11 -15.19 -17.67
N GLU A 292 1.47 -16.31 -17.31
CA GLU A 292 0.70 -17.16 -18.24
C GLU A 292 -0.66 -16.56 -18.61
N GLN A 293 -1.27 -15.72 -17.75
CA GLN A 293 -2.61 -15.15 -17.90
C GLN A 293 -2.62 -13.63 -17.69
N PRO A 294 -1.84 -12.86 -18.46
CA PRO A 294 -1.72 -11.40 -18.26
C PRO A 294 -3.04 -10.65 -18.46
N GLU A 295 -4.02 -11.24 -19.16
CA GLU A 295 -5.37 -10.69 -19.34
C GLU A 295 -6.15 -10.53 -18.02
N MET A 296 -5.68 -11.09 -16.90
CA MET A 296 -6.22 -10.83 -15.57
C MET A 296 -6.11 -9.34 -15.20
N VAL A 297 -5.04 -8.68 -15.61
CA VAL A 297 -4.79 -7.25 -15.37
C VAL A 297 -5.80 -6.40 -16.15
N ASP A 298 -6.02 -6.73 -17.42
CA ASP A 298 -7.04 -6.05 -18.25
C ASP A 298 -8.44 -6.23 -17.69
N ARG A 299 -8.76 -7.44 -17.21
CA ARG A 299 -10.04 -7.74 -16.56
C ARG A 299 -10.23 -6.91 -15.29
N LEU A 300 -9.17 -6.76 -14.47
CA LEU A 300 -9.18 -5.92 -13.28
C LEU A 300 -9.50 -4.47 -13.63
N ARG A 301 -8.83 -3.90 -14.64
CA ARG A 301 -9.03 -2.55 -15.13
C ARG A 301 -10.46 -2.35 -15.65
N LEU A 302 -10.94 -3.24 -16.52
CA LEU A 302 -12.30 -3.17 -17.07
C LEU A 302 -13.39 -3.30 -15.99
N ASN A 303 -13.15 -4.09 -14.95
CA ASN A 303 -14.03 -4.21 -13.80
C ASN A 303 -14.07 -2.91 -12.99
N ALA A 304 -12.91 -2.28 -12.75
CA ALA A 304 -12.83 -1.01 -12.05
C ALA A 304 -13.53 0.11 -12.83
N ASP A 305 -13.34 0.18 -14.17
CA ASP A 305 -14.03 1.14 -15.04
C ASP A 305 -15.54 0.95 -14.97
N ALA A 306 -16.02 -0.28 -15.13
CA ALA A 306 -17.46 -0.58 -15.08
C ALA A 306 -18.07 -0.25 -13.70
N PHE A 307 -17.31 -0.40 -12.62
CA PHE A 307 -17.77 -0.04 -11.29
C PHE A 307 -17.83 1.49 -11.10
N ARG A 308 -16.83 2.23 -11.57
CA ARG A 308 -16.83 3.71 -11.57
C ARG A 308 -18.01 4.26 -12.36
N ASP A 309 -18.24 3.73 -13.57
CA ASP A 309 -19.37 4.15 -14.41
C ASP A 309 -20.73 3.97 -13.70
N GLU A 310 -20.92 2.85 -13.01
CA GLU A 310 -22.18 2.61 -12.30
C GLU A 310 -22.31 3.48 -11.05
N LEU A 311 -21.22 3.73 -10.30
CA LEU A 311 -21.22 4.66 -9.17
C LEU A 311 -21.54 6.09 -9.62
N ALA A 312 -21.03 6.53 -10.77
CA ALA A 312 -21.36 7.82 -11.34
C ALA A 312 -22.85 7.93 -11.69
N ARG A 313 -23.48 6.84 -12.19
CA ARG A 313 -24.95 6.78 -12.43
C ARG A 313 -25.74 6.85 -11.12
N GLU A 314 -25.22 6.31 -10.04
CA GLU A 314 -25.82 6.44 -8.69
C GLU A 314 -25.53 7.83 -8.05
N GLY A 315 -24.87 8.73 -8.78
CA GLY A 315 -24.59 10.11 -8.36
C GLY A 315 -23.38 10.31 -7.47
N PHE A 316 -22.48 9.32 -7.36
CA PHE A 316 -21.22 9.50 -6.65
C PHE A 316 -20.19 10.19 -7.53
N GLU A 317 -19.42 11.08 -6.92
CA GLU A 317 -18.21 11.62 -7.51
C GLU A 317 -17.07 10.60 -7.34
N VAL A 318 -16.55 10.10 -8.44
CA VAL A 318 -15.48 9.09 -8.50
C VAL A 318 -14.25 9.62 -9.24
N ALA A 319 -14.19 10.94 -9.42
CA ALA A 319 -13.07 11.62 -10.05
C ALA A 319 -11.78 11.46 -9.23
N GLY A 320 -10.66 11.27 -9.93
CA GLY A 320 -9.32 11.15 -9.33
C GLY A 320 -8.78 9.71 -9.25
N SER A 321 -9.62 8.69 -9.11
CA SER A 321 -9.15 7.30 -9.17
C SER A 321 -9.14 6.78 -10.60
N THR A 322 -8.01 6.24 -11.02
CA THR A 322 -7.84 5.58 -12.34
C THR A 322 -7.50 4.09 -12.21
N THR A 323 -7.41 3.58 -10.98
CA THR A 323 -6.96 2.22 -10.66
C THR A 323 -8.10 1.33 -10.14
N GLN A 324 -7.75 0.14 -9.63
CA GLN A 324 -8.68 -0.79 -8.99
C GLN A 324 -9.19 -0.32 -7.62
N ILE A 325 -8.65 0.76 -7.09
CA ILE A 325 -9.07 1.36 -5.81
C ILE A 325 -9.98 2.53 -6.13
N VAL A 326 -11.24 2.47 -5.68
CA VAL A 326 -12.26 3.48 -5.95
C VAL A 326 -12.77 4.05 -4.62
N PRO A 327 -12.39 5.27 -4.24
CA PRO A 327 -12.91 5.89 -3.01
C PRO A 327 -14.33 6.42 -3.22
N LEU A 328 -15.24 6.11 -2.30
CA LEU A 328 -16.54 6.77 -2.17
C LEU A 328 -16.44 7.75 -1.01
N VAL A 329 -16.11 8.98 -1.30
CA VAL A 329 -15.94 10.02 -0.27
C VAL A 329 -17.32 10.46 0.22
N VAL A 330 -17.54 10.37 1.53
CA VAL A 330 -18.79 10.78 2.19
C VAL A 330 -18.58 11.90 3.22
N GLY A 331 -17.33 12.20 3.55
CA GLY A 331 -16.91 13.33 4.40
C GLY A 331 -16.87 12.98 5.88
N ASP A 332 -18.03 12.77 6.50
CA ASP A 332 -18.15 12.51 7.95
C ASP A 332 -17.81 11.06 8.33
N ALA A 333 -17.20 10.87 9.50
CA ALA A 333 -16.73 9.56 9.94
C ALA A 333 -17.89 8.62 10.33
N ASP A 334 -18.89 9.14 11.02
CA ASP A 334 -20.05 8.35 11.47
C ASP A 334 -20.92 8.00 10.28
N LEU A 335 -21.04 8.92 9.33
CA LEU A 335 -21.74 8.68 8.07
C LEU A 335 -21.06 7.57 7.26
N ALA A 336 -19.72 7.58 7.14
CA ALA A 336 -18.97 6.53 6.46
C ALA A 336 -19.19 5.16 7.14
N MET A 337 -19.19 5.14 8.47
CA MET A 337 -19.49 3.91 9.22
C MET A 337 -20.93 3.44 9.00
N ALA A 338 -21.91 4.32 9.02
CA ALA A 338 -23.30 3.98 8.76
C ALA A 338 -23.51 3.41 7.34
N VAL A 339 -22.91 4.01 6.33
CA VAL A 339 -22.94 3.49 4.95
C VAL A 339 -22.31 2.10 4.86
N CYS A 340 -21.18 1.88 5.53
CA CYS A 340 -20.51 0.58 5.59
C CYS A 340 -21.42 -0.49 6.22
N GLU A 341 -22.02 -0.22 7.40
CA GLU A 341 -22.89 -1.18 8.09
C GLU A 341 -24.18 -1.47 7.28
N HIS A 342 -24.82 -0.46 6.69
CA HIS A 342 -25.96 -0.66 5.81
C HIS A 342 -25.60 -1.46 4.54
N GLY A 343 -24.37 -1.27 4.02
CA GLY A 343 -23.84 -2.07 2.92
C GLY A 343 -23.72 -3.55 3.31
N ILE A 344 -23.16 -3.83 4.48
CA ILE A 344 -23.01 -5.21 5.00
C ILE A 344 -24.38 -5.85 5.23
N GLU A 345 -25.35 -5.12 5.81
CA GLU A 345 -26.73 -5.60 5.98
C GLU A 345 -27.36 -5.99 4.64
N ALA A 346 -27.02 -5.26 3.57
CA ALA A 346 -27.49 -5.50 2.22
C ALA A 346 -26.60 -6.47 1.40
N GLY A 347 -25.63 -7.13 2.02
CA GLY A 347 -24.77 -8.14 1.41
C GLY A 347 -23.57 -7.61 0.63
N VAL A 348 -23.12 -6.36 0.87
CA VAL A 348 -21.94 -5.75 0.25
C VAL A 348 -21.01 -5.19 1.32
N PHE A 349 -19.75 -5.59 1.32
CA PHE A 349 -18.76 -5.06 2.26
C PHE A 349 -17.71 -4.19 1.57
N ALA A 350 -17.79 -2.88 1.80
CA ALA A 350 -16.77 -1.88 1.50
C ALA A 350 -16.35 -1.21 2.82
N GLN A 351 -15.07 -1.21 3.13
CA GLN A 351 -14.55 -0.75 4.42
C GLN A 351 -14.57 0.77 4.52
N ALA A 352 -15.16 1.29 5.61
CA ALA A 352 -15.08 2.70 5.95
C ALA A 352 -13.67 3.08 6.43
N ILE A 353 -13.09 4.10 5.82
CA ILE A 353 -11.81 4.72 6.19
C ILE A 353 -12.09 6.10 6.76
N ARG A 354 -11.46 6.38 7.91
CA ARG A 354 -11.68 7.58 8.70
C ARG A 354 -10.38 8.05 9.36
N PRO A 355 -10.34 9.23 9.97
CA PRO A 355 -9.15 9.69 10.68
C PRO A 355 -8.60 8.68 11.70
N PRO A 356 -7.27 8.64 11.92
CA PRO A 356 -6.24 9.48 11.31
C PRO A 356 -5.71 8.96 9.95
N THR A 357 -6.31 7.91 9.37
CA THR A 357 -5.86 7.32 8.09
C THR A 357 -6.09 8.27 6.91
N VAL A 358 -7.14 9.06 6.97
CA VAL A 358 -7.48 10.14 6.04
C VAL A 358 -7.76 11.42 6.83
N PRO A 359 -7.64 12.62 6.24
CA PRO A 359 -7.94 13.88 6.92
C PRO A 359 -9.39 13.94 7.43
N ALA A 360 -9.62 14.74 8.48
CA ALA A 360 -10.96 15.00 8.97
C ALA A 360 -11.84 15.63 7.87
N GLY A 361 -13.10 15.22 7.77
CA GLY A 361 -14.01 15.68 6.72
C GLY A 361 -13.83 14.98 5.36
N THR A 362 -12.94 13.99 5.25
CA THR A 362 -12.69 13.23 4.00
C THR A 362 -12.89 11.73 4.17
N SER A 363 -13.66 11.32 5.19
CA SER A 363 -13.96 9.90 5.41
C SER A 363 -14.67 9.31 4.20
N ARG A 364 -14.37 8.06 3.92
CA ARG A 364 -14.80 7.38 2.69
C ARG A 364 -15.01 5.89 2.89
N LEU A 365 -15.76 5.26 2.00
CA LEU A 365 -15.63 3.83 1.80
C LEU A 365 -14.53 3.60 0.77
N ARG A 366 -13.51 2.82 1.16
CA ARG A 366 -12.45 2.41 0.23
C ARG A 366 -12.88 1.12 -0.47
N VAL A 367 -13.31 1.26 -1.71
CA VAL A 367 -13.61 0.10 -2.53
C VAL A 367 -12.35 -0.37 -3.24
N ALA A 368 -12.16 -1.69 -3.24
CA ALA A 368 -11.14 -2.36 -4.04
C ALA A 368 -11.83 -3.42 -4.92
N VAL A 369 -11.71 -3.25 -6.22
CA VAL A 369 -12.26 -4.17 -7.20
C VAL A 369 -11.27 -5.32 -7.41
N MET A 370 -11.80 -6.52 -7.71
CA MET A 370 -11.00 -7.71 -8.05
C MET A 370 -11.26 -8.16 -9.49
N ALA A 371 -10.26 -8.77 -10.12
CA ALA A 371 -10.40 -9.37 -11.44
C ALA A 371 -11.45 -10.51 -11.48
N THR A 372 -11.72 -11.13 -10.33
CA THR A 372 -12.69 -12.21 -10.17
C THR A 372 -14.12 -11.74 -9.94
N HIS A 373 -14.37 -10.45 -9.74
CA HIS A 373 -15.73 -9.91 -9.75
C HIS A 373 -16.33 -10.00 -11.14
N THR A 374 -17.63 -10.27 -11.22
CA THR A 374 -18.38 -10.12 -12.45
C THR A 374 -18.91 -8.69 -12.60
N ARG A 375 -19.11 -8.23 -13.83
CA ARG A 375 -19.72 -6.91 -14.09
C ARG A 375 -21.13 -6.77 -13.51
N GLU A 376 -21.89 -7.87 -13.46
CA GLU A 376 -23.21 -7.89 -12.86
C GLU A 376 -23.16 -7.67 -11.36
N GLU A 377 -22.24 -8.36 -10.66
CA GLU A 377 -21.99 -8.17 -9.23
C GLU A 377 -21.59 -6.72 -8.92
N LEU A 378 -20.68 -6.15 -9.70
CA LEU A 378 -20.23 -4.78 -9.51
C LEU A 378 -21.35 -3.76 -9.70
N ARG A 379 -22.18 -3.90 -10.74
CA ARG A 379 -23.36 -3.06 -10.95
C ARG A 379 -24.38 -3.17 -9.82
N ALA A 380 -24.65 -4.40 -9.37
CA ALA A 380 -25.56 -4.62 -8.25
C ALA A 380 -25.01 -4.02 -6.95
N ALA A 381 -23.70 -4.13 -6.73
CA ALA A 381 -23.01 -3.58 -5.56
C ALA A 381 -23.02 -2.04 -5.55
N ALA A 382 -22.77 -1.39 -6.69
CA ALA A 382 -22.82 0.07 -6.79
C ALA A 382 -24.23 0.60 -6.42
N ARG A 383 -25.30 0.00 -6.98
CA ARG A 383 -26.67 0.33 -6.60
C ARG A 383 -26.99 0.07 -5.13
N THR A 384 -26.41 -0.99 -4.56
CA THR A 384 -26.58 -1.31 -3.15
C THR A 384 -25.91 -0.29 -2.25
N LEU A 385 -24.69 0.14 -2.60
CA LEU A 385 -23.97 1.19 -1.89
C LEU A 385 -24.68 2.54 -2.03
N GLY A 386 -25.26 2.84 -3.19
CA GLY A 386 -26.11 4.03 -3.40
C GLY A 386 -27.29 4.07 -2.43
N ARG A 387 -28.06 2.95 -2.33
CA ARG A 387 -29.16 2.84 -1.36
C ARG A 387 -28.69 2.90 0.09
N ALA A 388 -27.56 2.27 0.41
CA ALA A 388 -26.96 2.32 1.76
C ALA A 388 -26.58 3.75 2.15
N ALA A 389 -26.01 4.51 1.23
CA ALA A 389 -25.64 5.91 1.42
C ALA A 389 -26.89 6.79 1.65
N LEU A 390 -27.93 6.65 0.82
CA LEU A 390 -29.21 7.38 0.99
C LEU A 390 -29.86 7.06 2.34
N ARG A 391 -29.89 5.79 2.74
CA ARG A 391 -30.41 5.34 4.04
C ARG A 391 -29.63 5.93 5.20
N ALA A 392 -28.32 6.13 5.07
CA ALA A 392 -27.47 6.76 6.07
C ALA A 392 -27.62 8.29 6.11
N GLY A 393 -28.36 8.90 5.16
CA GLY A 393 -28.53 10.34 5.06
C GLY A 393 -27.56 11.05 4.11
N PHE A 394 -26.65 10.33 3.47
CA PHE A 394 -25.81 10.89 2.42
C PHE A 394 -26.60 11.07 1.14
N ARG A 395 -26.46 12.21 0.48
CA ARG A 395 -27.08 12.51 -0.80
C ARG A 395 -26.01 12.64 -1.87
N PRO A 396 -25.83 11.64 -2.73
CA PRO A 396 -24.94 11.73 -3.88
C PRO A 396 -25.28 12.97 -4.72
N GLY A 397 -24.29 13.69 -5.22
CA GLY A 397 -24.49 14.91 -6.00
C GLY A 397 -24.71 16.20 -5.19
N ALA A 398 -24.85 16.13 -3.86
CA ALA A 398 -24.96 17.33 -3.03
C ALA A 398 -23.59 18.03 -2.81
N GLY A 399 -22.54 17.61 -3.54
CA GLY A 399 -21.17 18.06 -3.33
C GLY A 399 -20.71 17.72 -1.90
N VAL A 400 -19.92 16.65 -1.73
CA VAL A 400 -19.01 16.69 -0.57
C VAL A 400 -18.17 17.93 -0.84
N PRO A 401 -18.05 18.88 0.11
CA PRO A 401 -16.96 19.82 0.02
C PRO A 401 -15.72 18.90 0.07
N VAL A 402 -15.14 18.58 -1.06
CA VAL A 402 -13.74 18.30 -1.10
C VAL A 402 -13.20 19.52 -0.40
N ALA A 403 -12.74 19.35 0.85
CA ALA A 403 -11.92 20.36 1.45
C ALA A 403 -10.88 20.55 0.36
N ALA A 404 -11.10 21.57 -0.46
CA ALA A 404 -10.14 21.98 -1.45
C ALA A 404 -8.88 22.00 -0.62
N ALA A 405 -7.93 21.14 -0.96
CA ALA A 405 -6.61 21.31 -0.40
C ALA A 405 -6.40 22.77 -0.60
N GLN A 406 -6.50 23.57 0.48
CA GLN A 406 -6.40 25.01 0.35
C GLN A 406 -5.15 25.17 -0.49
N PRO A 407 -5.20 25.89 -1.63
CA PRO A 407 -4.00 26.07 -2.40
C PRO A 407 -2.96 26.49 -1.38
N ALA A 408 -2.00 25.61 -1.18
CA ALA A 408 -1.00 25.80 -0.16
C ALA A 408 -0.47 27.19 -0.40
N GLY A 409 -0.55 28.08 0.60
CA GLY A 409 0.00 29.42 0.52
C GLY A 409 1.39 29.29 -0.09
N HIS A 410 1.80 30.30 -0.86
CA HIS A 410 3.05 30.28 -1.64
C HIS A 410 4.12 29.41 -0.94
N PRO A 411 4.86 28.56 -1.63
CA PRO A 411 5.86 27.63 -1.03
C PRO A 411 6.82 28.30 -0.03
N GLU A 412 6.97 29.62 -0.14
CA GLU A 412 7.81 30.45 0.73
C GLU A 412 7.27 30.64 2.16
N GLU A 413 5.97 30.37 2.42
CA GLU A 413 5.33 30.64 3.72
C GLU A 413 5.26 29.44 4.67
N ARG A 414 5.62 28.24 4.20
CA ARG A 414 5.63 27.03 5.06
C ARG A 414 6.98 26.84 5.74
N LEU A 415 7.06 27.21 7.00
CA LEU A 415 8.19 26.83 7.86
C LEU A 415 8.19 25.31 8.08
N PRO A 416 9.37 24.66 8.11
CA PRO A 416 9.45 23.22 8.44
C PRO A 416 8.87 22.99 9.83
N THR A 417 8.05 21.95 9.97
CA THR A 417 7.57 21.50 11.27
C THR A 417 8.78 21.16 12.15
N PRO A 418 8.90 21.68 13.37
CA PRO A 418 10.07 21.43 14.20
C PRO A 418 10.20 19.93 14.47
N THR A 419 11.37 19.38 14.15
CA THR A 419 11.74 18.01 14.51
C THR A 419 11.61 17.86 16.03
N PRO A 420 10.89 16.85 16.55
CA PRO A 420 10.83 16.65 17.99
C PRO A 420 12.23 16.42 18.54
N ALA A 421 12.56 17.12 19.64
CA ALA A 421 13.85 17.03 20.29
C ALA A 421 14.22 15.57 20.60
N PRO A 422 15.51 15.19 20.49
CA PRO A 422 15.93 13.83 20.75
C PRO A 422 15.61 13.45 22.19
N VAL A 423 14.83 12.39 22.37
CA VAL A 423 14.67 11.75 23.67
C VAL A 423 16.05 11.24 24.09
N ARG A 424 16.64 11.84 25.11
CA ARG A 424 17.90 11.37 25.70
C ARG A 424 17.67 9.94 26.18
N SER A 425 18.36 8.97 25.58
CA SER A 425 18.41 7.61 26.11
C SER A 425 19.14 7.66 27.45
N ALA A 426 18.43 7.29 28.52
CA ALA A 426 19.11 6.87 29.74
C ALA A 426 19.82 5.54 29.40
N ALA A 427 21.12 5.55 29.46
CA ALA A 427 21.96 4.36 29.36
C ALA A 427 21.74 3.49 30.60
N ALA A 428 21.43 2.23 30.43
CA ALA A 428 21.86 1.09 31.25
C ALA A 428 21.61 -0.20 30.44
#